data_a75259dd2b6be05e3d5d3a5b304e339c
#
_entry.id   a75259dd2b6be05e3d5d3a5b304e339c
#
_cell.length_a   1.000
_cell.length_b   1.000
_cell.length_c   1.000
_cell.angle_alpha   90.00
_cell.angle_beta   90.00
_cell.angle_gamma   90.00
#
_symmetry.space_group_name_H-M   'P 1'
#
loop_
_entity.id
_entity.type
_entity.pdbx_description
1 polymer ?
#
loop_
_entity_poly.entity_id
_entity_poly.type
_entity_poly.pdbx_seq_one_letter_code
_entity_poly.pdbx_strand_id
1 'polypeptide(L)'
;MIRDKLPRGPDNDSMLGEFTDRETLRFVRDFAHPASLVWEALTDAKEITRWLWPCVLFEAEQNGRYRFEDEGLTWGGRILTFEPPTRLELDMGLKFELFEDALRCRLVVTLQRGRLGWSPMMLAGFMGWLGRLTRLIERVPQEQTERFAHDIWESMWPVYERLLRHHVSGGAKAVYRLHFAPNNSELSSESKDHLDSLAALLRDRADLNVVIEGFGDDPCTQAESVKLSSERMGAATVYLRDAGIAQDRITHSFALGNYHQLVPSDTDAGRAFNRRVELRTTY
;
A
#
# COMPACT_ATOMS: atom_id res chain seq x y z
N MET A 1 15.03 21.34 -27.65
CA MET A 1 16.13 20.82 -26.80
C MET A 1 15.70 20.54 -25.36
N ILE A 2 14.43 20.20 -25.11
CA ILE A 2 13.92 19.79 -23.77
C ILE A 2 13.65 18.28 -23.72
N ARG A 3 13.54 17.62 -24.86
CA ARG A 3 13.28 16.16 -24.94
C ARG A 3 14.30 15.27 -24.19
N ASP A 4 15.54 15.76 -24.02
CA ASP A 4 16.60 14.99 -23.32
C ASP A 4 16.60 15.14 -21.80
N LYS A 5 15.77 16.03 -21.24
CA LYS A 5 15.64 16.23 -19.78
C LYS A 5 14.48 15.48 -19.14
N LEU A 6 13.55 14.99 -19.93
CA LEU A 6 12.44 14.17 -19.40
C LEU A 6 12.97 12.78 -19.10
N PRO A 7 12.80 12.28 -17.86
CA PRO A 7 13.14 10.90 -17.55
C PRO A 7 12.38 9.98 -18.52
N ARG A 8 13.10 9.12 -19.23
CA ARG A 8 12.46 8.11 -20.09
C ARG A 8 11.70 7.18 -19.19
N GLY A 9 10.37 7.18 -19.31
CA GLY A 9 9.53 6.18 -18.68
C GLY A 9 9.65 4.85 -19.44
N PRO A 10 9.29 3.72 -18.81
CA PRO A 10 8.97 2.52 -19.56
C PRO A 10 7.90 2.90 -20.59
N ASP A 11 7.90 2.22 -21.73
CA ASP A 11 6.91 2.45 -22.78
C ASP A 11 5.53 2.63 -22.15
N ASN A 12 4.76 3.57 -22.66
CA ASN A 12 3.50 4.11 -22.09
C ASN A 12 2.44 3.07 -21.64
N ASP A 13 2.69 1.79 -21.88
CA ASP A 13 1.80 0.68 -21.54
C ASP A 13 2.10 0.00 -20.20
N SER A 14 3.19 0.33 -19.49
CA SER A 14 3.46 -0.28 -18.20
C SER A 14 2.68 0.43 -17.10
N MET A 15 1.44 0.01 -16.90
CA MET A 15 0.65 0.40 -15.70
C MET A 15 1.37 0.01 -14.40
N LEU A 16 2.27 -0.97 -14.44
CA LEU A 16 2.83 -1.66 -13.28
C LEU A 16 3.92 -0.90 -12.52
N GLY A 17 4.46 0.17 -13.10
CA GLY A 17 5.65 0.82 -12.55
C GLY A 17 6.93 0.00 -12.76
N GLU A 18 8.06 0.62 -12.49
CA GLU A 18 9.39 0.06 -12.66
C GLU A 18 10.12 0.07 -11.31
N PHE A 19 10.64 -1.09 -10.89
CA PHE A 19 11.58 -1.14 -9.78
C PHE A 19 12.94 -0.64 -10.25
N THR A 20 13.34 0.55 -9.82
CA THR A 20 14.64 1.13 -10.14
C THR A 20 15.75 0.51 -9.32
N ASP A 21 15.42 0.05 -8.14
CA ASP A 21 16.26 -0.72 -7.22
C ASP A 21 15.38 -1.54 -6.23
N ARG A 22 15.97 -2.14 -5.20
CA ARG A 22 15.24 -2.96 -4.22
C ARG A 22 14.30 -2.18 -3.31
N GLU A 23 14.53 -0.88 -3.18
CA GLU A 23 13.85 -0.01 -2.24
C GLU A 23 12.95 1.02 -2.93
N THR A 24 12.96 1.06 -4.28
CA THR A 24 12.32 2.13 -5.04
C THR A 24 11.50 1.59 -6.21
N LEU A 25 10.22 1.95 -6.21
CA LEU A 25 9.29 1.70 -7.31
C LEU A 25 8.87 3.04 -7.92
N ARG A 26 8.93 3.13 -9.24
CA ARG A 26 8.65 4.35 -9.99
C ARG A 26 7.52 4.14 -10.98
N PHE A 27 6.58 5.09 -11.01
CA PHE A 27 5.49 5.14 -11.96
C PHE A 27 5.60 6.41 -12.80
N VAL A 28 5.18 6.35 -14.05
CA VAL A 28 5.12 7.51 -14.95
C VAL A 28 3.72 7.62 -15.53
N ARG A 29 3.18 8.84 -15.55
CA ARG A 29 1.89 9.17 -16.18
C ARG A 29 2.05 10.43 -17.01
N ASP A 30 1.58 10.39 -18.25
CA ASP A 30 1.55 11.55 -19.14
C ASP A 30 0.11 12.07 -19.25
N PHE A 31 -0.06 13.37 -19.02
CA PHE A 31 -1.34 14.07 -19.10
C PHE A 31 -1.32 15.09 -20.24
N ALA A 32 -2.41 15.19 -20.98
CA ALA A 32 -2.64 16.27 -21.95
C ALA A 32 -3.20 17.53 -21.25
N HIS A 33 -2.64 17.85 -20.09
CA HIS A 33 -3.06 18.94 -19.21
C HIS A 33 -1.82 19.65 -18.64
N PRO A 34 -1.92 20.94 -18.24
CA PRO A 34 -0.81 21.66 -17.64
C PRO A 34 -0.46 21.11 -16.25
N ALA A 35 0.80 21.29 -15.84
CA ALA A 35 1.27 20.85 -14.53
C ALA A 35 0.48 21.45 -13.36
N SER A 36 -0.04 22.67 -13.51
CA SER A 36 -0.85 23.33 -12.48
C SER A 36 -2.12 22.53 -12.12
N LEU A 37 -2.79 21.92 -13.10
CA LEU A 37 -3.98 21.11 -12.86
C LEU A 37 -3.62 19.81 -12.11
N VAL A 38 -2.52 19.17 -12.49
CA VAL A 38 -2.03 17.96 -11.82
C VAL A 38 -1.57 18.32 -10.40
N TRP A 39 -0.90 19.45 -10.23
CA TRP A 39 -0.47 19.95 -8.93
C TRP A 39 -1.63 20.22 -7.97
N GLU A 40 -2.69 20.84 -8.45
CA GLU A 40 -3.91 21.06 -7.67
C GLU A 40 -4.49 19.74 -7.16
N ALA A 41 -4.58 18.72 -8.02
CA ALA A 41 -5.05 17.40 -7.64
C ALA A 41 -4.16 16.72 -6.57
N LEU A 42 -2.88 17.07 -6.50
CA LEU A 42 -1.91 16.52 -5.52
C LEU A 42 -1.84 17.32 -4.20
N THR A 43 -2.34 18.55 -4.14
CA THR A 43 -2.08 19.46 -3.02
C THR A 43 -3.33 20.12 -2.43
N ASP A 44 -4.47 20.07 -3.09
CA ASP A 44 -5.74 20.48 -2.52
C ASP A 44 -6.39 19.32 -1.75
N ALA A 45 -6.72 19.53 -0.48
CA ALA A 45 -7.26 18.49 0.41
C ALA A 45 -8.56 17.84 -0.12
N LYS A 46 -9.41 18.63 -0.80
CA LYS A 46 -10.66 18.13 -1.39
C LYS A 46 -10.38 17.27 -2.60
N GLU A 47 -9.45 17.68 -3.45
CA GLU A 47 -9.03 16.91 -4.61
C GLU A 47 -8.29 15.63 -4.20
N ILE A 48 -7.40 15.69 -3.21
CA ILE A 48 -6.73 14.52 -2.62
C ILE A 48 -7.76 13.49 -2.14
N THR A 49 -8.80 13.91 -1.45
CA THR A 49 -9.88 13.02 -0.96
C THR A 49 -10.57 12.24 -2.09
N ARG A 50 -10.59 12.76 -3.31
CA ARG A 50 -11.26 12.13 -4.45
C ARG A 50 -10.51 10.96 -5.05
N TRP A 51 -9.20 10.88 -4.82
CA TRP A 51 -8.38 9.84 -5.45
C TRP A 51 -7.55 9.01 -4.46
N LEU A 52 -7.26 9.52 -3.27
CA LEU A 52 -6.44 8.84 -2.27
C LEU A 52 -7.32 8.42 -1.07
N TRP A 53 -7.19 9.06 0.05
CA TRP A 53 -7.97 8.87 1.26
C TRP A 53 -8.63 10.17 1.70
N PRO A 54 -9.67 10.13 2.55
CA PRO A 54 -10.24 11.35 3.12
C PRO A 54 -9.17 12.19 3.80
N CYS A 55 -8.82 13.31 3.17
CA CYS A 55 -7.78 14.22 3.61
C CYS A 55 -8.39 15.31 4.50
N VAL A 56 -8.13 15.24 5.80
CA VAL A 56 -8.67 16.19 6.79
C VAL A 56 -7.72 17.34 7.09
N LEU A 57 -6.45 17.22 6.72
CA LEU A 57 -5.45 18.28 6.84
C LEU A 57 -4.41 18.14 5.73
N PHE A 58 -4.10 19.23 5.05
CA PHE A 58 -2.95 19.35 4.16
C PHE A 58 -2.44 20.78 4.21
N GLU A 59 -1.36 21.01 4.97
CA GLU A 59 -0.68 22.30 5.05
C GLU A 59 0.29 22.41 3.87
N ALA A 60 -0.15 23.06 2.79
CA ALA A 60 0.56 23.11 1.49
C ALA A 60 1.81 23.97 1.53
N GLU A 61 2.79 23.59 2.34
CA GLU A 61 4.09 24.26 2.51
C GLU A 61 5.18 23.26 2.94
N GLN A 62 6.43 23.68 2.84
CA GLN A 62 7.57 22.90 3.33
C GLN A 62 7.48 22.68 4.85
N ASN A 63 7.69 21.46 5.30
CA ASN A 63 7.49 20.99 6.67
C ASN A 63 6.03 21.04 7.18
N GLY A 64 5.07 21.40 6.32
CA GLY A 64 3.64 21.32 6.59
C GLY A 64 3.21 19.91 6.96
N ARG A 65 2.10 19.80 7.66
CA ARG A 65 1.54 18.52 8.09
C ARG A 65 0.46 18.06 7.12
N TYR A 66 0.31 16.76 6.97
CA TYR A 66 -0.85 16.16 6.33
C TYR A 66 -1.48 15.10 7.24
N ARG A 67 -2.80 14.90 7.11
CA ARG A 67 -3.55 13.91 7.88
C ARG A 67 -4.72 13.37 7.08
N PHE A 68 -4.83 12.06 7.12
CA PHE A 68 -5.94 11.28 6.56
C PHE A 68 -6.73 10.63 7.67
N GLU A 69 -8.03 10.49 7.49
CA GLU A 69 -8.93 9.77 8.40
C GLU A 69 -9.87 8.89 7.58
N ASP A 70 -9.89 7.60 7.84
CA ASP A 70 -10.76 6.65 7.15
C ASP A 70 -11.22 5.56 8.11
N GLU A 71 -12.53 5.33 8.19
CA GLU A 71 -13.17 4.31 9.03
C GLU A 71 -12.65 4.24 10.48
N GLY A 72 -12.37 5.39 11.09
CA GLY A 72 -11.85 5.51 12.47
C GLY A 72 -10.34 5.31 12.60
N LEU A 73 -9.63 5.10 11.50
CA LEU A 73 -8.18 5.12 11.45
C LEU A 73 -7.69 6.53 11.12
N THR A 74 -6.62 6.94 11.76
CA THR A 74 -5.97 8.23 11.51
C THR A 74 -4.47 8.00 11.27
N TRP A 75 -3.95 8.56 10.17
CA TRP A 75 -2.52 8.57 9.88
C TRP A 75 -2.12 9.86 9.18
N GLY A 76 -0.86 10.17 9.19
CA GLY A 76 -0.35 11.39 8.59
C GLY A 76 1.13 11.56 8.84
N GLY A 77 1.65 12.71 8.45
CA GLY A 77 3.08 13.00 8.55
C GLY A 77 3.41 14.44 8.16
N ARG A 78 4.60 14.59 7.58
CA ARG A 78 5.13 15.88 7.14
C ARG A 78 5.46 15.90 5.66
N ILE A 79 5.31 17.08 5.09
CA ILE A 79 5.75 17.40 3.73
C ILE A 79 7.24 17.71 3.80
N LEU A 80 8.07 16.86 3.21
CA LEU A 80 9.53 17.01 3.19
C LEU A 80 9.99 18.03 2.16
N THR A 81 9.31 18.05 1.00
CA THR A 81 9.60 19.01 -0.09
C THR A 81 8.31 19.55 -0.65
N PHE A 82 8.24 20.87 -0.85
CA PHE A 82 7.10 21.55 -1.45
C PHE A 82 7.59 22.62 -2.41
N GLU A 83 7.67 22.31 -3.69
CA GLU A 83 8.17 23.17 -4.77
C GLU A 83 7.09 23.29 -5.88
N PRO A 84 6.11 24.19 -5.73
CA PRO A 84 5.05 24.34 -6.74
C PRO A 84 5.56 24.81 -8.11
N PRO A 85 5.02 24.28 -9.20
CA PRO A 85 4.17 23.10 -9.32
C PRO A 85 4.96 21.84 -9.69
N THR A 86 6.21 21.70 -9.25
CA THR A 86 7.18 20.75 -9.81
C THR A 86 7.50 19.56 -8.91
N ARG A 87 7.48 19.75 -7.57
CA ARG A 87 7.91 18.67 -6.67
C ARG A 87 7.18 18.68 -5.32
N LEU A 88 6.63 17.54 -4.95
CA LEU A 88 6.05 17.25 -3.65
C LEU A 88 6.67 15.95 -3.11
N GLU A 89 7.13 15.96 -1.87
CA GLU A 89 7.64 14.77 -1.20
C GLU A 89 7.06 14.66 0.22
N LEU A 90 6.54 13.47 0.55
CA LEU A 90 5.94 13.14 1.84
C LEU A 90 6.84 12.18 2.60
N ASP A 91 6.90 12.31 3.92
CA ASP A 91 7.74 11.47 4.80
C ASP A 91 7.32 10.00 4.87
N MET A 92 6.17 9.66 4.27
CA MET A 92 5.75 8.27 4.05
C MET A 92 6.49 7.58 2.89
N GLY A 93 7.49 8.23 2.29
CA GLY A 93 8.27 7.69 1.18
C GLY A 93 7.62 7.89 -0.20
N LEU A 94 6.71 8.83 -0.32
CA LEU A 94 6.00 9.15 -1.56
C LEU A 94 6.50 10.49 -2.12
N LYS A 95 7.00 10.46 -3.36
CA LYS A 95 7.48 11.64 -4.07
C LYS A 95 6.78 11.78 -5.42
N PHE A 96 6.35 12.99 -5.74
CA PHE A 96 5.76 13.40 -7.01
C PHE A 96 6.66 14.44 -7.66
N GLU A 97 7.00 14.24 -8.94
CA GLU A 97 7.77 15.17 -9.75
C GLU A 97 7.01 15.44 -11.05
N LEU A 98 6.79 16.70 -11.36
CA LEU A 98 6.05 17.13 -12.53
C LEU A 98 7.01 17.82 -13.52
N PHE A 99 6.94 17.37 -14.77
CA PHE A 99 7.72 17.92 -15.88
C PHE A 99 6.74 18.41 -16.94
N GLU A 100 6.77 19.71 -17.22
CA GLU A 100 5.87 20.34 -18.18
C GLU A 100 6.58 20.59 -19.51
N ASP A 101 5.87 20.25 -20.60
CA ASP A 101 6.29 20.58 -21.96
C ASP A 101 5.05 21.08 -22.73
N ALA A 102 5.02 22.39 -23.00
CA ALA A 102 3.88 23.08 -23.57
C ALA A 102 2.58 22.90 -22.78
N LEU A 103 1.63 22.11 -23.25
CA LEU A 103 0.35 21.82 -22.59
C LEU A 103 0.29 20.38 -22.05
N ARG A 104 1.43 19.73 -21.91
CA ARG A 104 1.51 18.35 -21.39
C ARG A 104 2.31 18.32 -20.11
N CYS A 105 1.86 17.52 -19.17
CA CYS A 105 2.56 17.27 -17.94
C CYS A 105 2.89 15.78 -17.82
N ARG A 106 4.16 15.49 -17.55
CA ARG A 106 4.60 14.16 -17.11
C ARG A 106 4.71 14.16 -15.61
N LEU A 107 3.94 13.31 -14.97
CA LEU A 107 4.01 12.99 -13.56
C LEU A 107 4.90 11.77 -13.35
N VAL A 108 5.95 11.90 -12.58
CA VAL A 108 6.76 10.80 -12.07
C VAL A 108 6.44 10.63 -10.60
N VAL A 109 5.96 9.44 -10.23
CA VAL A 109 5.68 9.08 -8.85
C VAL A 109 6.72 8.07 -8.40
N THR A 110 7.45 8.41 -7.35
CA THR A 110 8.43 7.51 -6.74
C THR A 110 7.91 7.07 -5.38
N LEU A 111 7.82 5.77 -5.19
CA LEU A 111 7.46 5.15 -3.93
C LEU A 111 8.69 4.46 -3.36
N GLN A 112 9.14 4.89 -2.20
CA GLN A 112 10.22 4.25 -1.46
C GLN A 112 9.65 3.25 -0.47
N ARG A 113 10.39 2.16 -0.26
CA ARG A 113 10.02 1.08 0.66
C ARG A 113 9.97 1.54 2.12
N GLY A 114 9.85 2.66 2.52
CA GLY A 114 9.80 3.18 3.87
C GLY A 114 9.18 2.25 4.93
N ARG A 115 8.56 2.79 5.94
CA ARG A 115 7.95 2.06 7.06
C ARG A 115 6.83 1.08 6.66
N LEU A 116 6.21 1.26 5.49
CA LEU A 116 5.09 0.42 5.05
C LEU A 116 5.54 -0.91 4.40
N GLY A 117 6.83 -1.06 4.08
CA GLY A 117 7.33 -2.25 3.39
C GLY A 117 6.76 -2.38 1.95
N TRP A 118 7.08 -3.48 1.28
CA TRP A 118 6.47 -3.86 0.00
C TRP A 118 5.46 -4.98 0.22
N SER A 119 4.18 -4.70 0.09
CA SER A 119 3.16 -5.74 0.03
C SER A 119 2.45 -5.72 -1.32
N PRO A 120 2.04 -6.89 -1.84
CA PRO A 120 1.25 -6.95 -3.08
C PRO A 120 0.00 -6.10 -3.02
N MET A 121 -0.64 -6.10 -1.86
CA MET A 121 -1.86 -5.34 -1.60
C MET A 121 -1.62 -3.84 -1.64
N MET A 122 -0.61 -3.35 -0.93
CA MET A 122 -0.29 -1.92 -0.92
C MET A 122 0.00 -1.42 -2.34
N LEU A 123 0.76 -2.21 -3.13
CA LEU A 123 1.09 -1.83 -4.50
C LEU A 123 -0.13 -1.89 -5.42
N ALA A 124 -0.99 -2.89 -5.27
CA ALA A 124 -2.25 -2.95 -6.01
C ALA A 124 -3.19 -1.80 -5.63
N GLY A 125 -3.30 -1.47 -4.33
CA GLY A 125 -4.03 -0.30 -3.83
C GLY A 125 -3.48 1.00 -4.41
N PHE A 126 -2.16 1.15 -4.42
CA PHE A 126 -1.50 2.31 -4.99
C PHE A 126 -1.80 2.49 -6.49
N MET A 127 -1.87 1.38 -7.24
CA MET A 127 -2.31 1.41 -8.65
C MET A 127 -3.76 1.87 -8.79
N GLY A 128 -4.64 1.42 -7.92
CA GLY A 128 -6.03 1.91 -7.87
C GLY A 128 -6.08 3.41 -7.63
N TRP A 129 -5.30 3.94 -6.69
CA TRP A 129 -5.22 5.39 -6.40
C TRP A 129 -4.64 6.18 -7.57
N LEU A 130 -3.57 5.72 -8.21
CA LEU A 130 -3.04 6.37 -9.42
C LEU A 130 -4.05 6.34 -10.58
N GLY A 131 -4.82 5.27 -10.67
CA GLY A 131 -5.93 5.18 -11.62
C GLY A 131 -7.04 6.19 -11.33
N ARG A 132 -7.42 6.38 -10.07
CA ARG A 132 -8.36 7.43 -9.64
C ARG A 132 -7.82 8.83 -9.93
N LEU A 133 -6.56 9.09 -9.62
CA LEU A 133 -5.89 10.37 -9.92
C LEU A 133 -5.93 10.66 -11.42
N THR A 134 -5.57 9.70 -12.25
CA THR A 134 -5.62 9.85 -13.72
C THR A 134 -7.04 10.21 -14.17
N ARG A 135 -8.04 9.48 -13.72
CA ARG A 135 -9.43 9.72 -14.09
C ARG A 135 -9.99 11.04 -13.57
N LEU A 136 -9.54 11.47 -12.39
CA LEU A 136 -9.86 12.78 -11.84
C LEU A 136 -9.36 13.91 -12.75
N ILE A 137 -8.10 13.83 -13.16
CA ILE A 137 -7.48 14.80 -14.06
C ILE A 137 -8.17 14.81 -15.43
N GLU A 138 -8.51 13.62 -15.96
CA GLU A 138 -9.25 13.44 -17.22
C GLU A 138 -10.76 13.70 -17.10
N ARG A 139 -11.24 14.12 -15.91
CA ARG A 139 -12.64 14.45 -15.63
C ARG A 139 -13.64 13.32 -15.90
N VAL A 140 -13.23 12.09 -15.66
CA VAL A 140 -14.12 10.92 -15.74
C VAL A 140 -15.11 10.92 -14.57
N PRO A 141 -16.40 10.57 -14.78
CA PRO A 141 -17.38 10.51 -13.70
C PRO A 141 -16.95 9.60 -12.53
N GLN A 142 -17.24 10.02 -11.29
CA GLN A 142 -16.82 9.34 -10.05
C GLN A 142 -17.25 7.87 -9.99
N GLU A 143 -18.48 7.57 -10.36
CA GLU A 143 -19.02 6.20 -10.34
C GLU A 143 -18.19 5.24 -11.23
N GLN A 144 -17.78 5.70 -12.42
CA GLN A 144 -16.92 4.91 -13.31
C GLN A 144 -15.49 4.79 -12.76
N THR A 145 -15.05 5.78 -12.02
CA THR A 145 -13.71 5.81 -11.41
C THR A 145 -13.60 4.80 -10.28
N GLU A 146 -14.59 4.67 -9.41
CA GLU A 146 -14.56 3.73 -8.29
C GLU A 146 -14.62 2.28 -8.75
N ARG A 147 -15.50 1.97 -9.71
CA ARG A 147 -15.57 0.63 -10.30
C ARG A 147 -14.21 0.24 -10.91
N PHE A 148 -13.62 1.12 -11.70
CA PHE A 148 -12.30 0.90 -12.29
C PHE A 148 -11.22 0.67 -11.24
N ALA A 149 -11.18 1.46 -10.17
CA ALA A 149 -10.18 1.33 -9.13
C ALA A 149 -10.28 -0.02 -8.39
N HIS A 150 -11.50 -0.51 -8.16
CA HIS A 150 -11.75 -1.83 -7.59
C HIS A 150 -11.27 -2.94 -8.53
N ASP A 151 -11.65 -2.90 -9.81
CA ASP A 151 -11.25 -3.89 -10.82
C ASP A 151 -9.72 -3.94 -10.99
N ILE A 152 -9.05 -2.78 -11.00
CA ILE A 152 -7.59 -2.67 -11.05
C ILE A 152 -6.97 -3.28 -9.81
N TRP A 153 -7.48 -2.97 -8.63
CA TRP A 153 -6.93 -3.49 -7.37
C TRP A 153 -6.96 -5.03 -7.34
N GLU A 154 -8.11 -5.64 -7.67
CA GLU A 154 -8.25 -7.09 -7.72
C GLU A 154 -7.33 -7.73 -8.77
N SER A 155 -7.25 -7.15 -9.98
CA SER A 155 -6.43 -7.69 -11.07
C SER A 155 -4.93 -7.52 -10.83
N MET A 156 -4.50 -6.47 -10.13
CA MET A 156 -3.09 -6.18 -9.91
C MET A 156 -2.48 -6.91 -8.71
N TRP A 157 -3.28 -7.33 -7.74
CA TRP A 157 -2.79 -8.08 -6.60
C TRP A 157 -1.94 -9.30 -6.97
N PRO A 158 -2.44 -10.27 -7.81
CA PRO A 158 -1.64 -11.43 -8.18
C PRO A 158 -0.38 -11.07 -8.98
N VAL A 159 -0.45 -9.97 -9.73
CA VAL A 159 0.69 -9.48 -10.52
C VAL A 159 1.80 -9.00 -9.60
N TYR A 160 1.48 -8.15 -8.60
CA TYR A 160 2.46 -7.69 -7.63
C TYR A 160 2.93 -8.81 -6.69
N GLU A 161 2.10 -9.76 -6.36
CA GLU A 161 2.55 -10.95 -5.62
C GLU A 161 3.65 -11.69 -6.38
N ARG A 162 3.50 -11.85 -7.69
CA ARG A 162 4.51 -12.47 -8.56
C ARG A 162 5.76 -11.60 -8.70
N LEU A 163 5.59 -10.31 -8.95
CA LEU A 163 6.71 -9.37 -9.10
C LEU A 163 7.56 -9.30 -7.83
N LEU A 164 6.94 -9.20 -6.67
CA LEU A 164 7.65 -9.14 -5.40
C LEU A 164 8.40 -10.44 -5.08
N ARG A 165 7.86 -11.60 -5.48
CA ARG A 165 8.58 -12.88 -5.36
C ARG A 165 9.91 -12.86 -6.13
N HIS A 166 9.94 -12.23 -7.27
CA HIS A 166 11.15 -12.19 -8.13
C HIS A 166 12.08 -11.03 -7.78
N HIS A 167 11.55 -9.90 -7.40
CA HIS A 167 12.31 -8.66 -7.29
C HIS A 167 12.92 -8.43 -5.90
N VAL A 168 12.19 -8.78 -4.85
CA VAL A 168 12.61 -8.56 -3.45
C VAL A 168 13.27 -9.80 -2.86
N SER A 169 13.24 -10.96 -3.53
CA SER A 169 13.81 -12.20 -3.04
C SER A 169 14.91 -12.73 -3.92
N GLY A 170 16.14 -12.49 -3.52
CA GLY A 170 17.22 -13.41 -3.87
C GLY A 170 17.12 -14.75 -3.12
N GLY A 171 15.95 -15.19 -2.69
CA GLY A 171 15.73 -16.44 -1.95
C GLY A 171 14.25 -16.68 -1.64
N ALA A 172 13.89 -17.92 -1.36
CA ALA A 172 12.53 -18.34 -1.08
C ALA A 172 11.94 -17.53 0.09
N LYS A 173 10.86 -16.79 -0.18
CA LYS A 173 10.09 -16.12 0.87
C LYS A 173 9.14 -17.11 1.50
N ALA A 174 9.21 -17.19 2.80
CA ALA A 174 8.18 -17.86 3.56
C ALA A 174 6.98 -16.90 3.72
N VAL A 175 5.81 -17.38 3.36
CA VAL A 175 4.53 -16.76 3.71
C VAL A 175 3.88 -17.64 4.75
N TYR A 176 3.72 -17.13 5.94
CA TYR A 176 3.03 -17.80 7.02
C TYR A 176 1.59 -17.27 7.09
N ARG A 177 0.62 -18.15 7.22
CA ARG A 177 -0.79 -17.81 7.39
C ARG A 177 -1.26 -18.29 8.73
N LEU A 178 -1.81 -17.38 9.52
CA LEU A 178 -2.43 -17.68 10.81
C LEU A 178 -3.93 -17.54 10.62
N HIS A 179 -4.68 -18.61 10.91
CA HIS A 179 -6.14 -18.59 10.82
C HIS A 179 -6.77 -18.38 12.18
N PHE A 180 -7.93 -17.72 12.19
CA PHE A 180 -8.63 -17.32 13.40
C PHE A 180 -10.08 -17.82 13.45
N ALA A 181 -10.54 -18.13 14.64
CA ALA A 181 -11.94 -18.40 14.91
C ALA A 181 -12.80 -17.14 14.66
N PRO A 182 -14.11 -17.29 14.40
CA PRO A 182 -15.02 -16.16 14.28
C PRO A 182 -14.96 -15.25 15.53
N ASN A 183 -14.96 -13.93 15.29
CA ASN A 183 -14.94 -12.90 16.34
C ASN A 183 -13.83 -13.09 17.40
N ASN A 184 -12.70 -13.68 17.02
CA ASN A 184 -11.60 -13.99 17.93
C ASN A 184 -10.27 -13.54 17.33
N SER A 185 -9.37 -13.04 18.18
CA SER A 185 -7.99 -12.67 17.86
C SER A 185 -6.94 -13.52 18.59
N GLU A 186 -7.35 -14.60 19.27
CA GLU A 186 -6.43 -15.51 19.95
C GLU A 186 -5.70 -16.41 18.96
N LEU A 187 -4.40 -16.61 19.19
CA LEU A 187 -3.56 -17.50 18.39
C LEU A 187 -3.81 -18.96 18.78
N SER A 188 -4.16 -19.79 17.79
CA SER A 188 -4.21 -21.23 17.95
C SER A 188 -2.81 -21.83 18.19
N SER A 189 -2.73 -23.10 18.65
CA SER A 189 -1.46 -23.82 18.75
C SER A 189 -0.72 -23.89 17.41
N GLU A 190 -1.43 -24.20 16.32
CA GLU A 190 -0.88 -24.23 14.95
C GLU A 190 -0.32 -22.85 14.54
N SER A 191 -1.03 -21.77 14.85
CA SER A 191 -0.56 -20.40 14.60
C SER A 191 0.72 -20.08 15.38
N LYS A 192 0.84 -20.56 16.62
CA LYS A 192 2.04 -20.40 17.43
C LYS A 192 3.22 -21.19 16.87
N ASP A 193 3.02 -22.42 16.40
CA ASP A 193 4.06 -23.23 15.74
C ASP A 193 4.60 -22.55 14.47
N HIS A 194 3.70 -21.92 13.70
CA HIS A 194 4.11 -21.10 12.54
C HIS A 194 4.92 -19.88 12.95
N LEU A 195 4.52 -19.18 14.02
CA LEU A 195 5.23 -18.01 14.54
C LEU A 195 6.59 -18.40 15.14
N ASP A 196 6.71 -19.53 15.79
CA ASP A 196 7.98 -20.07 16.30
C ASP A 196 8.95 -20.38 15.15
N SER A 197 8.44 -21.00 14.07
CA SER A 197 9.22 -21.27 12.86
C SER A 197 9.71 -19.97 12.20
N LEU A 198 8.83 -18.96 12.11
CA LEU A 198 9.18 -17.64 11.59
C LEU A 198 10.20 -16.93 12.49
N ALA A 199 10.00 -16.95 13.81
CA ALA A 199 10.92 -16.35 14.75
C ALA A 199 12.32 -17.00 14.70
N ALA A 200 12.39 -18.32 14.54
CA ALA A 200 13.65 -19.01 14.33
C ALA A 200 14.34 -18.56 13.04
N LEU A 201 13.61 -18.47 11.94
CA LEU A 201 14.12 -17.95 10.67
C LEU A 201 14.64 -16.51 10.79
N LEU A 202 13.88 -15.63 11.44
CA LEU A 202 14.28 -14.23 11.63
C LEU A 202 15.51 -14.09 12.56
N ARG A 203 15.69 -14.97 13.53
CA ARG A 203 16.91 -14.98 14.37
C ARG A 203 18.14 -15.45 13.59
N ASP A 204 17.99 -16.46 12.74
CA ASP A 204 19.06 -16.97 11.89
C ASP A 204 19.46 -16.00 10.76
N ARG A 205 18.49 -15.21 10.29
CA ARG A 205 18.64 -14.28 9.17
C ARG A 205 18.40 -12.85 9.62
N ALA A 206 19.46 -12.18 10.08
CA ALA A 206 19.41 -10.80 10.55
C ALA A 206 19.04 -9.77 9.45
N ASP A 207 19.22 -10.14 8.19
CA ASP A 207 18.87 -9.35 7.01
C ASP A 207 17.38 -9.40 6.61
N LEU A 208 16.59 -10.29 7.24
CA LEU A 208 15.16 -10.40 6.96
C LEU A 208 14.34 -9.57 7.94
N ASN A 209 13.30 -8.95 7.41
CA ASN A 209 12.21 -8.32 8.13
C ASN A 209 10.92 -9.10 7.88
N VAL A 210 9.86 -8.79 8.59
CA VAL A 210 8.53 -9.36 8.37
C VAL A 210 7.48 -8.26 8.20
N VAL A 211 6.63 -8.41 7.18
CA VAL A 211 5.43 -7.60 6.97
C VAL A 211 4.23 -8.40 7.41
N ILE A 212 3.34 -7.78 8.18
CA ILE A 212 2.14 -8.40 8.76
C ILE A 212 0.90 -7.70 8.17
N GLU A 213 0.00 -8.49 7.59
CA GLU A 213 -1.25 -8.05 6.98
C GLU A 213 -2.43 -8.82 7.58
N GLY A 214 -3.50 -8.10 7.96
CA GLY A 214 -4.67 -8.70 8.60
C GLY A 214 -5.91 -8.68 7.70
N PHE A 215 -6.62 -9.81 7.64
CA PHE A 215 -7.83 -10.00 6.85
C PHE A 215 -8.95 -10.57 7.72
N GLY A 216 -10.18 -10.16 7.43
CA GLY A 216 -11.38 -10.64 8.07
C GLY A 216 -12.30 -11.37 7.09
N ASP A 217 -13.26 -12.04 7.63
CA ASP A 217 -14.49 -12.51 6.97
C ASP A 217 -15.47 -12.90 8.08
N ASP A 218 -15.63 -11.99 9.01
CA ASP A 218 -16.56 -12.13 10.12
C ASP A 218 -17.90 -11.48 9.74
N PRO A 219 -19.03 -11.99 10.23
CA PRO A 219 -20.34 -11.41 9.95
C PRO A 219 -20.58 -10.14 10.78
N CYS A 220 -19.86 -9.08 10.44
CA CYS A 220 -19.86 -7.78 11.11
C CYS A 220 -19.69 -6.65 10.10
N THR A 221 -19.77 -5.41 10.57
CA THR A 221 -19.50 -4.24 9.73
C THR A 221 -18.03 -4.20 9.30
N GLN A 222 -17.73 -3.49 8.22
CA GLN A 222 -16.37 -3.31 7.74
C GLN A 222 -15.44 -2.69 8.82
N ALA A 223 -15.93 -1.69 9.55
CA ALA A 223 -15.17 -1.06 10.63
C ALA A 223 -14.82 -2.05 11.76
N GLU A 224 -15.76 -2.90 12.16
CA GLU A 224 -15.52 -3.97 13.15
C GLU A 224 -14.55 -5.01 12.62
N SER A 225 -14.66 -5.37 11.34
CA SER A 225 -13.75 -6.34 10.71
C SER A 225 -12.33 -5.79 10.60
N VAL A 226 -12.15 -4.51 10.27
CA VAL A 226 -10.84 -3.82 10.29
C VAL A 226 -10.25 -3.83 11.70
N LYS A 227 -11.06 -3.48 12.72
CA LYS A 227 -10.62 -3.51 14.11
C LYS A 227 -10.16 -4.91 14.53
N LEU A 228 -10.94 -5.94 14.24
CA LEU A 228 -10.62 -7.34 14.57
C LEU A 228 -9.36 -7.81 13.81
N SER A 229 -9.21 -7.43 12.56
CA SER A 229 -8.00 -7.71 11.78
C SER A 229 -6.75 -7.06 12.40
N SER A 230 -6.88 -5.82 12.91
CA SER A 230 -5.80 -5.12 13.64
C SER A 230 -5.45 -5.83 14.95
N GLU A 231 -6.43 -6.29 15.71
CA GLU A 231 -6.22 -7.06 16.93
C GLU A 231 -5.48 -8.38 16.66
N ARG A 232 -5.85 -9.09 15.58
CA ARG A 232 -5.16 -10.31 15.11
C ARG A 232 -3.71 -10.06 14.74
N MET A 233 -3.44 -8.97 14.01
CA MET A 233 -2.07 -8.52 13.70
C MET A 233 -1.28 -8.20 14.97
N GLY A 234 -1.93 -7.51 15.92
CA GLY A 234 -1.36 -7.19 17.22
C GLY A 234 -0.95 -8.45 17.99
N ALA A 235 -1.79 -9.48 18.02
CA ALA A 235 -1.48 -10.74 18.68
C ALA A 235 -0.24 -11.43 18.10
N ALA A 236 -0.13 -11.48 16.76
CA ALA A 236 1.05 -12.02 16.08
C ALA A 236 2.31 -11.20 16.37
N THR A 237 2.19 -9.87 16.41
CA THR A 237 3.29 -8.96 16.72
C THR A 237 3.81 -9.15 18.15
N VAL A 238 2.92 -9.20 19.13
CA VAL A 238 3.28 -9.43 20.54
C VAL A 238 4.02 -10.75 20.66
N TYR A 239 3.51 -11.82 20.04
CA TYR A 239 4.15 -13.13 20.06
C TYR A 239 5.57 -13.10 19.50
N LEU A 240 5.79 -12.46 18.32
CA LEU A 240 7.14 -12.36 17.74
C LEU A 240 8.09 -11.54 18.60
N ARG A 241 7.62 -10.47 19.25
CA ARG A 241 8.41 -9.67 20.17
C ARG A 241 8.80 -10.47 21.41
N ASP A 242 7.88 -11.22 21.98
CA ASP A 242 8.13 -12.09 23.15
C ASP A 242 9.11 -13.20 22.78
N ALA A 243 9.13 -13.65 21.51
CA ALA A 243 10.12 -14.54 20.94
C ALA A 243 11.47 -13.86 20.64
N GLY A 244 11.65 -12.58 20.99
CA GLY A 244 12.91 -11.84 20.87
C GLY A 244 13.16 -11.16 19.52
N ILE A 245 12.14 -11.02 18.66
CA ILE A 245 12.28 -10.27 17.41
C ILE A 245 12.13 -8.77 17.67
N ALA A 246 13.14 -7.99 17.25
CA ALA A 246 13.17 -6.55 17.45
C ALA A 246 12.02 -5.84 16.70
N GLN A 247 11.46 -4.80 17.31
CA GLN A 247 10.29 -4.09 16.78
C GLN A 247 10.52 -3.44 15.41
N ASP A 248 11.73 -2.98 15.13
CA ASP A 248 12.13 -2.37 13.85
C ASP A 248 12.18 -3.37 12.69
N ARG A 249 12.19 -4.67 13.02
CA ARG A 249 12.11 -5.76 12.05
C ARG A 249 10.68 -6.21 11.74
N ILE A 250 9.69 -5.66 12.42
CA ILE A 250 8.27 -5.98 12.26
C ILE A 250 7.56 -4.77 11.67
N THR A 251 7.13 -4.88 10.43
CA THR A 251 6.37 -3.84 9.75
C THR A 251 4.91 -4.27 9.63
N HIS A 252 4.01 -3.45 10.14
CA HIS A 252 2.58 -3.62 9.88
C HIS A 252 2.23 -2.95 8.55
N SER A 253 1.49 -3.66 7.71
CA SER A 253 0.82 -3.07 6.57
C SER A 253 -0.58 -2.62 7.00
N PHE A 254 -1.64 -3.13 6.38
CA PHE A 254 -2.99 -2.71 6.69
C PHE A 254 -3.82 -3.83 7.33
N ALA A 255 -4.70 -3.45 8.25
CA ALA A 255 -5.82 -4.26 8.68
C ALA A 255 -6.97 -4.05 7.70
N LEU A 256 -7.32 -5.05 6.92
CA LEU A 256 -8.19 -4.91 5.75
C LEU A 256 -9.63 -5.30 6.01
N GLY A 257 -9.91 -5.92 7.16
CA GLY A 257 -11.24 -6.43 7.41
C GLY A 257 -11.68 -7.38 6.28
N ASN A 258 -12.90 -7.19 5.79
CA ASN A 258 -13.51 -8.02 4.76
C ASN A 258 -13.04 -7.70 3.33
N TYR A 259 -12.12 -6.77 3.15
CA TYR A 259 -11.48 -6.57 1.86
C TYR A 259 -10.55 -7.74 1.55
N HIS A 260 -10.51 -8.13 0.31
CA HIS A 260 -9.64 -9.17 -0.24
C HIS A 260 -9.81 -10.58 0.37
N GLN A 261 -10.85 -11.22 -0.05
CA GLN A 261 -11.10 -12.64 0.21
C GLN A 261 -10.26 -13.52 -0.72
N LEU A 262 -9.60 -14.55 -0.17
CA LEU A 262 -8.87 -15.54 -0.98
C LEU A 262 -9.78 -16.53 -1.67
N VAL A 263 -10.93 -16.78 -1.05
CA VAL A 263 -11.95 -17.72 -1.54
C VAL A 263 -13.34 -17.11 -1.30
N PRO A 264 -14.37 -17.55 -2.03
CA PRO A 264 -15.74 -17.08 -1.80
C PRO A 264 -16.20 -17.28 -0.35
N SER A 265 -16.94 -16.31 0.19
CA SER A 265 -17.45 -16.28 1.57
C SER A 265 -18.82 -16.94 1.74
N ASP A 266 -19.28 -17.69 0.77
CA ASP A 266 -20.59 -18.34 0.73
C ASP A 266 -20.68 -19.55 1.67
N THR A 267 -19.55 -20.07 2.15
CA THR A 267 -19.45 -21.20 3.07
C THR A 267 -18.70 -20.85 4.35
N ASP A 268 -18.97 -21.56 5.46
CA ASP A 268 -18.22 -21.39 6.72
C ASP A 268 -16.74 -21.73 6.55
N ALA A 269 -16.42 -22.70 5.71
CA ALA A 269 -15.06 -23.07 5.39
C ALA A 269 -14.34 -21.94 4.63
N GLY A 270 -15.00 -21.32 3.63
CA GLY A 270 -14.47 -20.16 2.92
C GLY A 270 -14.22 -18.99 3.86
N ARG A 271 -15.20 -18.63 4.69
CA ARG A 271 -15.03 -17.58 5.71
C ARG A 271 -13.89 -17.89 6.68
N ALA A 272 -13.76 -19.15 7.13
CA ALA A 272 -12.65 -19.54 8.02
C ALA A 272 -11.29 -19.36 7.35
N PHE A 273 -11.20 -19.64 6.06
CA PHE A 273 -9.97 -19.49 5.29
C PHE A 273 -9.60 -18.00 5.09
N ASN A 274 -10.60 -17.13 4.96
CA ASN A 274 -10.42 -15.71 4.78
C ASN A 274 -10.03 -14.98 6.09
N ARG A 275 -10.48 -15.45 7.26
CA ARG A 275 -10.09 -14.89 8.57
C ARG A 275 -8.64 -15.24 8.90
N ARG A 276 -7.72 -14.42 8.44
CA ARG A 276 -6.30 -14.72 8.52
C ARG A 276 -5.41 -13.49 8.80
N VAL A 277 -4.22 -13.78 9.26
CA VAL A 277 -3.07 -12.88 9.21
C VAL A 277 -2.02 -13.51 8.30
N GLU A 278 -1.50 -12.76 7.37
CA GLU A 278 -0.37 -13.16 6.53
C GLU A 278 0.90 -12.47 7.02
N LEU A 279 1.96 -13.25 7.21
CA LEU A 279 3.28 -12.77 7.57
C LEU A 279 4.24 -13.11 6.43
N ARG A 280 4.84 -12.07 5.83
CA ARG A 280 5.74 -12.22 4.69
C ARG A 280 7.13 -11.74 5.08
N THR A 281 8.14 -12.59 4.92
CA THR A 281 9.52 -12.15 5.09
C THR A 281 9.94 -11.23 3.95
N THR A 282 10.71 -10.19 4.29
CA THR A 282 11.26 -9.20 3.35
C THR A 282 12.72 -8.92 3.73
N TYR A 283 13.51 -8.39 2.80
CA TYR A 283 14.85 -7.90 3.08
C TYR A 283 14.80 -6.47 3.58
#